data_12f5fe6ec5ad3e3bf358dd39670b02eb
#
_entry.id   12f5fe6ec5ad3e3bf358dd39670b02eb
#
_cell.length_a   1.000
_cell.length_b   1.000
_cell.length_c   1.000
_cell.angle_alpha   90.00
_cell.angle_beta   90.00
_cell.angle_gamma   90.00
#
_symmetry.space_group_name_H-M   'P 1'
#
loop_
_entity.id
_entity.type
_entity.pdbx_description
1 polymer ?
#
loop_
_entity_poly.entity_id
_entity_poly.type
_entity_poly.pdbx_seq_one_letter_code
_entity_poly.pdbx_strand_id
1 'polypeptide(L)'
;MSAPLLTLNNGVELPAVGLGVFQSSAQETADAVETALCIGYRHIDTAAAYGNEREVGQGIRRSGVPREDVFLETKIWASDYGHDETLHAFDKAIAKLDTDTIDLLILPQPMPAYFSRTVAAYQALAELYEAGRVRAIGVSNFTEELLDRLAEWTDTVPAVNQVELHPYFSQ
;
A
#
# COMPACT_ATOMS: atom_id res chain seq x y z
N MET A 1 17.62 -6.24 -15.75
CA MET A 1 18.27 -5.47 -14.67
C MET A 1 17.21 -5.27 -13.62
N SER A 2 17.46 -5.67 -12.37
CA SER A 2 16.53 -5.39 -11.25
C SER A 2 16.59 -3.90 -10.89
N ALA A 3 15.45 -3.32 -10.49
CA ALA A 3 15.42 -1.98 -9.91
C ALA A 3 16.29 -1.92 -8.65
N PRO A 4 16.92 -0.79 -8.32
CA PRO A 4 17.61 -0.63 -7.04
C PRO A 4 16.61 -0.80 -5.89
N LEU A 5 17.10 -1.25 -4.75
CA LEU A 5 16.31 -1.41 -3.52
C LEU A 5 16.56 -0.23 -2.59
N LEU A 6 15.52 0.19 -1.89
CA LEU A 6 15.56 1.19 -0.83
C LEU A 6 15.22 0.49 0.48
N THR A 7 16.07 0.67 1.50
CA THR A 7 15.82 0.09 2.82
C THR A 7 14.91 1.03 3.62
N LEU A 8 13.74 0.55 4.01
CA LEU A 8 12.79 1.28 4.86
C LEU A 8 13.29 1.36 6.31
N ASN A 9 12.66 2.22 7.14
CA ASN A 9 13.04 2.41 8.55
C ASN A 9 12.96 1.12 9.41
N ASN A 10 12.16 0.14 8.98
CA ASN A 10 12.00 -1.17 9.63
C ASN A 10 12.86 -2.28 8.99
N GLY A 11 13.75 -1.94 8.05
CA GLY A 11 14.65 -2.88 7.37
C GLY A 11 14.05 -3.62 6.17
N VAL A 12 12.79 -3.37 5.83
CA VAL A 12 12.16 -3.95 4.63
C VAL A 12 12.73 -3.30 3.37
N GLU A 13 13.08 -4.12 2.39
CA GLU A 13 13.60 -3.68 1.10
C GLU A 13 12.45 -3.38 0.13
N LEU A 14 12.37 -2.13 -0.33
CA LEU A 14 11.38 -1.62 -1.29
C LEU A 14 12.03 -1.44 -2.66
N PRO A 15 11.55 -2.07 -3.75
CA PRO A 15 12.04 -1.76 -5.09
C PRO A 15 11.73 -0.29 -5.45
N ALA A 16 12.77 0.48 -5.82
CA ALA A 16 12.68 1.91 -6.07
C ALA A 16 11.80 2.30 -7.28
N VAL A 17 11.46 1.33 -8.12
CA VAL A 17 10.59 1.53 -9.29
C VAL A 17 9.44 0.53 -9.21
N GLY A 18 8.21 1.06 -9.22
CA GLY A 18 6.98 0.29 -9.17
C GLY A 18 6.03 0.62 -10.33
N LEU A 19 5.05 -0.25 -10.55
CA LEU A 19 3.91 -0.02 -11.41
C LEU A 19 2.70 0.36 -10.55
N GLY A 20 2.16 1.58 -10.75
CA GLY A 20 0.85 1.98 -10.22
C GLY A 20 -0.26 1.71 -11.23
N VAL A 21 -1.40 1.21 -10.75
CA VAL A 21 -2.55 0.82 -11.58
C VAL A 21 -3.78 1.72 -11.38
N PHE A 22 -3.57 2.95 -10.92
CA PHE A 22 -4.65 3.93 -10.80
C PHE A 22 -5.30 4.22 -12.15
N GLN A 23 -6.63 4.26 -12.21
CA GLN A 23 -7.44 4.50 -13.42
C GLN A 23 -7.29 3.45 -14.54
N SER A 24 -6.62 2.34 -14.31
CA SER A 24 -6.62 1.21 -15.24
C SER A 24 -7.93 0.42 -15.14
N SER A 25 -8.50 0.05 -16.30
CA SER A 25 -9.65 -0.85 -16.33
C SER A 25 -9.27 -2.26 -15.82
N ALA A 26 -10.26 -3.08 -15.49
CA ALA A 26 -10.03 -4.44 -15.00
C ALA A 26 -9.10 -5.24 -15.93
N GLN A 27 -9.41 -5.29 -17.23
CA GLN A 27 -8.62 -6.06 -18.19
C GLN A 27 -7.21 -5.49 -18.37
N GLU A 28 -7.10 -4.16 -18.50
CA GLU A 28 -5.81 -3.49 -18.61
C GLU A 28 -4.94 -3.71 -17.37
N THR A 29 -5.52 -3.71 -16.18
CA THR A 29 -4.80 -3.95 -14.93
C THR A 29 -4.14 -5.33 -14.92
N ALA A 30 -4.88 -6.39 -15.23
CA ALA A 30 -4.34 -7.75 -15.22
C ALA A 30 -3.21 -7.91 -16.25
N ASP A 31 -3.39 -7.38 -17.46
CA ASP A 31 -2.42 -7.48 -18.54
C ASP A 31 -1.17 -6.61 -18.27
N ALA A 32 -1.34 -5.42 -17.71
CA ALA A 32 -0.24 -4.52 -17.36
C ALA A 32 0.62 -5.11 -16.21
N VAL A 33 -0.01 -5.65 -15.17
CA VAL A 33 0.69 -6.28 -14.04
C VAL A 33 1.48 -7.51 -14.52
N GLU A 34 0.86 -8.41 -15.28
CA GLU A 34 1.55 -9.57 -15.88
C GLU A 34 2.75 -9.12 -16.70
N THR A 35 2.56 -8.18 -17.63
CA THR A 35 3.63 -7.67 -18.48
C THR A 35 4.76 -7.04 -17.68
N ALA A 36 4.44 -6.17 -16.71
CA ALA A 36 5.44 -5.51 -15.87
C ALA A 36 6.30 -6.52 -15.10
N LEU A 37 5.68 -7.52 -14.50
CA LEU A 37 6.40 -8.58 -13.78
C LEU A 37 7.28 -9.41 -14.73
N CYS A 38 6.78 -9.76 -15.93
CA CYS A 38 7.54 -10.48 -16.94
C CYS A 38 8.78 -9.72 -17.44
N ILE A 39 8.72 -8.38 -17.53
CA ILE A 39 9.86 -7.55 -17.95
C ILE A 39 10.77 -7.10 -16.81
N GLY A 40 10.47 -7.52 -15.55
CA GLY A 40 11.38 -7.37 -14.42
C GLY A 40 10.98 -6.36 -13.36
N TYR A 41 9.78 -5.73 -13.44
CA TYR A 41 9.23 -5.01 -12.28
C TYR A 41 9.01 -5.97 -11.12
N ARG A 42 9.15 -5.46 -9.89
CA ARG A 42 8.94 -6.25 -8.66
C ARG A 42 8.13 -5.50 -7.61
N HIS A 43 7.61 -4.30 -7.93
CA HIS A 43 6.74 -3.52 -7.07
C HIS A 43 5.46 -3.17 -7.83
N ILE A 44 4.31 -3.53 -7.26
CA ILE A 44 2.97 -3.26 -7.78
C ILE A 44 2.20 -2.47 -6.72
N ASP A 45 1.70 -1.29 -7.11
CA ASP A 45 0.92 -0.38 -6.28
C ASP A 45 -0.54 -0.33 -6.75
N THR A 46 -1.46 -0.71 -5.86
CA THR A 46 -2.90 -0.59 -6.05
C THR A 46 -3.57 0.07 -4.83
N ALA A 47 -4.89 0.10 -4.80
CA ALA A 47 -5.69 0.58 -3.66
C ALA A 47 -7.11 0.02 -3.71
N ALA A 48 -7.76 -0.11 -2.55
CA ALA A 48 -9.17 -0.48 -2.46
C ALA A 48 -10.07 0.43 -3.30
N ALA A 49 -9.77 1.74 -3.33
CA ALA A 49 -10.52 2.74 -4.10
C ALA A 49 -10.40 2.58 -5.62
N TYR A 50 -9.37 1.90 -6.13
CA TYR A 50 -9.21 1.70 -7.58
C TYR A 50 -10.15 0.64 -8.12
N GLY A 51 -10.67 -0.24 -7.26
CA GLY A 51 -11.62 -1.28 -7.64
C GLY A 51 -11.00 -2.43 -8.46
N ASN A 52 -9.67 -2.48 -8.57
CA ASN A 52 -8.95 -3.43 -9.44
C ASN A 52 -7.99 -4.39 -8.70
N GLU A 53 -8.12 -4.50 -7.36
CA GLU A 53 -7.25 -5.39 -6.56
C GLU A 53 -7.34 -6.86 -6.99
N ARG A 54 -8.52 -7.33 -7.44
CA ARG A 54 -8.71 -8.69 -7.96
C ARG A 54 -7.88 -8.93 -9.21
N GLU A 55 -7.85 -7.96 -10.10
CA GLU A 55 -7.13 -8.01 -11.37
C GLU A 55 -5.61 -7.90 -11.15
N VAL A 56 -5.19 -7.16 -10.12
CA VAL A 56 -3.78 -7.17 -9.67
C VAL A 56 -3.38 -8.57 -9.24
N GLY A 57 -4.15 -9.22 -8.35
CA GLY A 57 -3.91 -10.60 -7.94
C GLY A 57 -3.89 -11.57 -9.13
N GLN A 58 -4.80 -11.39 -10.08
CA GLN A 58 -4.82 -12.18 -11.32
C GLN A 58 -3.56 -11.97 -12.16
N GLY A 59 -3.11 -10.74 -12.36
CA GLY A 59 -1.91 -10.41 -13.12
C GLY A 59 -0.64 -10.99 -12.47
N ILE A 60 -0.54 -10.92 -11.13
CA ILE A 60 0.57 -11.55 -10.39
C ILE A 60 0.61 -13.05 -10.67
N ARG A 61 -0.50 -13.76 -10.52
CA ARG A 61 -0.57 -15.22 -10.78
C ARG A 61 -0.23 -15.57 -12.23
N ARG A 62 -0.75 -14.80 -13.19
CA ARG A 62 -0.50 -15.02 -14.64
C ARG A 62 0.96 -14.82 -15.02
N SER A 63 1.68 -13.93 -14.34
CA SER A 63 3.10 -13.66 -14.59
C SER A 63 4.01 -14.85 -14.29
N GLY A 64 3.57 -15.78 -13.43
CA GLY A 64 4.38 -16.91 -12.95
C GLY A 64 5.53 -16.49 -12.02
N VAL A 65 5.65 -15.20 -11.67
CA VAL A 65 6.64 -14.72 -10.68
C VAL A 65 6.18 -15.17 -9.29
N PRO A 66 7.05 -15.80 -8.47
CA PRO A 66 6.72 -16.16 -7.10
C PRO A 66 6.22 -14.96 -6.30
N ARG A 67 5.19 -15.17 -5.45
CA ARG A 67 4.58 -14.06 -4.66
C ARG A 67 5.62 -13.36 -3.77
N GLU A 68 6.55 -14.11 -3.21
CA GLU A 68 7.64 -13.61 -2.37
C GLU A 68 8.64 -12.70 -3.10
N ASP A 69 8.68 -12.79 -4.43
CA ASP A 69 9.51 -11.92 -5.27
C ASP A 69 8.79 -10.63 -5.69
N VAL A 70 7.51 -10.47 -5.33
CA VAL A 70 6.69 -9.30 -5.66
C VAL A 70 6.45 -8.47 -4.41
N PHE A 71 6.87 -7.21 -4.42
CA PHE A 71 6.50 -6.22 -3.43
C PHE A 71 5.11 -5.68 -3.78
N LEU A 72 4.11 -6.03 -2.98
CA LEU A 72 2.71 -5.68 -3.21
C LEU A 72 2.26 -4.61 -2.22
N GLU A 73 1.82 -3.48 -2.78
CA GLU A 73 1.28 -2.35 -2.03
C GLU A 73 -0.22 -2.20 -2.31
N THR A 74 -1.00 -1.97 -1.25
CA THR A 74 -2.39 -1.51 -1.36
C THR A 74 -2.74 -0.50 -0.27
N LYS A 75 -3.92 0.12 -0.37
CA LYS A 75 -4.33 1.24 0.48
C LYS A 75 -5.77 1.02 0.98
N ILE A 76 -5.99 1.29 2.27
CA ILE A 76 -7.33 1.32 2.88
C ILE A 76 -8.01 2.63 2.54
N TRP A 77 -9.21 2.59 1.97
CA TRP A 77 -9.90 3.83 1.60
C TRP A 77 -10.48 4.55 2.82
N ALA A 78 -10.54 5.89 2.76
CA ALA A 78 -10.94 6.74 3.89
C ALA A 78 -12.36 6.47 4.44
N SER A 79 -13.27 5.89 3.63
CA SER A 79 -14.60 5.46 4.11
C SER A 79 -14.53 4.32 5.13
N ASP A 80 -13.47 3.53 5.08
CA ASP A 80 -13.22 2.37 5.95
C ASP A 80 -12.25 2.71 7.10
N TYR A 81 -12.04 4.00 7.41
CA TYR A 81 -11.27 4.42 8.57
C TYR A 81 -12.05 4.21 9.87
N GLY A 82 -11.36 3.71 10.86
CA GLY A 82 -11.80 3.22 12.15
C GLY A 82 -11.01 1.95 12.42
N HIS A 83 -10.94 1.48 13.65
CA HIS A 83 -10.12 0.30 13.97
C HIS A 83 -10.70 -0.96 13.30
N ASP A 84 -11.91 -1.34 13.67
CA ASP A 84 -12.54 -2.58 13.19
C ASP A 84 -12.88 -2.52 11.70
N GLU A 85 -13.30 -1.34 11.21
CA GLU A 85 -13.58 -1.11 9.80
C GLU A 85 -12.32 -1.29 8.95
N THR A 86 -11.16 -0.84 9.43
CA THR A 86 -9.87 -1.00 8.76
C THR A 86 -9.42 -2.46 8.72
N LEU A 87 -9.56 -3.20 9.82
CA LEU A 87 -9.28 -4.64 9.84
C LEU A 87 -10.16 -5.41 8.85
N HIS A 88 -11.46 -5.08 8.81
CA HIS A 88 -12.38 -5.68 7.85
C HIS A 88 -12.06 -5.30 6.39
N ALA A 89 -11.64 -4.07 6.13
CA ALA A 89 -11.20 -3.64 4.80
C ALA A 89 -9.91 -4.36 4.38
N PHE A 90 -8.98 -4.60 5.29
CA PHE A 90 -7.79 -5.40 5.04
C PHE A 90 -8.16 -6.84 4.64
N ASP A 91 -9.07 -7.51 5.34
CA ASP A 91 -9.50 -8.86 5.00
C ASP A 91 -10.15 -8.92 3.60
N LYS A 92 -10.90 -7.88 3.20
CA LYS A 92 -11.43 -7.78 1.83
C LYS A 92 -10.31 -7.61 0.80
N ALA A 93 -9.28 -6.81 1.09
CA ALA A 93 -8.15 -6.61 0.20
C ALA A 93 -7.37 -7.92 -0.01
N ILE A 94 -7.03 -8.63 1.06
CA ILE A 94 -6.39 -9.96 1.04
C ILE A 94 -7.18 -10.94 0.16
N ALA A 95 -8.50 -11.01 0.37
CA ALA A 95 -9.37 -11.91 -0.39
C ALA A 95 -9.45 -11.57 -1.89
N LYS A 96 -9.40 -10.28 -2.25
CA LYS A 96 -9.39 -9.84 -3.65
C LYS A 96 -8.05 -10.09 -4.32
N LEU A 97 -6.95 -9.73 -3.63
CA LEU A 97 -5.59 -9.91 -4.11
C LEU A 97 -5.18 -11.40 -4.16
N ASP A 98 -5.92 -12.26 -3.45
CA ASP A 98 -5.66 -13.69 -3.34
C ASP A 98 -4.23 -13.96 -2.82
N THR A 99 -3.94 -13.39 -1.66
CA THR A 99 -2.64 -13.46 -0.98
C THR A 99 -2.83 -13.49 0.53
N ASP A 100 -1.87 -14.03 1.26
CA ASP A 100 -1.91 -14.09 2.74
C ASP A 100 -1.25 -12.87 3.40
N THR A 101 -0.41 -12.14 2.66
CA THR A 101 0.38 -11.01 3.17
C THR A 101 0.44 -9.86 2.19
N ILE A 102 0.55 -8.65 2.73
CA ILE A 102 0.82 -7.40 2.00
C ILE A 102 2.21 -6.91 2.39
N ASP A 103 2.98 -6.41 1.43
CA ASP A 103 4.33 -5.89 1.69
C ASP A 103 4.27 -4.46 2.26
N LEU A 104 3.34 -3.63 1.76
CA LEU A 104 3.12 -2.27 2.25
C LEU A 104 1.63 -1.94 2.26
N LEU A 105 1.09 -1.60 3.44
CA LEU A 105 -0.28 -1.15 3.61
C LEU A 105 -0.32 0.32 4.01
N ILE A 106 -1.06 1.14 3.26
CA ILE A 106 -1.04 2.61 3.39
C ILE A 106 -2.43 3.17 3.72
N LEU A 107 -2.47 4.23 4.54
CA LEU A 107 -3.61 5.14 4.61
C LEU A 107 -3.42 6.25 3.56
N PRO A 108 -4.27 6.32 2.50
CA PRO A 108 -4.03 7.17 1.33
C PRO A 108 -4.20 8.67 1.57
N GLN A 109 -4.91 9.04 2.63
CA GLN A 109 -5.16 10.44 2.97
C GLN A 109 -5.36 10.64 4.46
N PRO A 110 -4.88 11.74 5.04
CA PRO A 110 -5.31 12.15 6.38
C PRO A 110 -6.77 12.63 6.29
N MET A 111 -7.52 12.49 7.37
CA MET A 111 -8.84 13.12 7.52
C MET A 111 -8.74 14.21 8.61
N PRO A 112 -8.26 15.44 8.32
CA PRO A 112 -7.95 16.43 9.35
C PRO A 112 -9.17 16.77 10.21
N ALA A 113 -10.37 16.82 9.62
CA ALA A 113 -11.63 17.10 10.34
C ALA A 113 -12.11 15.92 11.23
N TYR A 114 -11.66 14.71 10.95
CA TYR A 114 -12.00 13.47 11.68
C TYR A 114 -10.74 12.68 12.00
N PHE A 115 -9.70 13.36 12.46
CA PHE A 115 -8.36 12.79 12.63
C PHE A 115 -8.32 11.60 13.60
N SER A 116 -9.23 11.55 14.56
CA SER A 116 -9.39 10.38 15.44
C SER A 116 -9.70 9.08 14.66
N ARG A 117 -10.40 9.16 13.53
CA ARG A 117 -10.64 7.99 12.66
C ARG A 117 -9.36 7.58 11.94
N THR A 118 -8.53 8.55 11.51
CA THR A 118 -7.21 8.28 10.93
C THR A 118 -6.30 7.59 11.94
N VAL A 119 -6.27 8.08 13.18
CA VAL A 119 -5.50 7.45 14.28
C VAL A 119 -5.97 6.02 14.52
N ALA A 120 -7.28 5.80 14.66
CA ALA A 120 -7.83 4.45 14.87
C ALA A 120 -7.49 3.50 13.69
N ALA A 121 -7.58 3.99 12.45
CA ALA A 121 -7.18 3.23 11.28
C ALA A 121 -5.67 2.89 11.29
N TYR A 122 -4.83 3.86 11.67
CA TYR A 122 -3.39 3.62 11.73
C TYR A 122 -3.01 2.63 12.85
N GLN A 123 -3.71 2.67 13.98
CA GLN A 123 -3.55 1.68 15.06
C GLN A 123 -3.91 0.26 14.59
N ALA A 124 -4.96 0.12 13.76
CA ALA A 124 -5.27 -1.16 13.13
C ALA A 124 -4.18 -1.63 12.15
N LEU A 125 -3.55 -0.71 11.39
CA LEU A 125 -2.39 -1.04 10.57
C LEU A 125 -1.22 -1.52 11.43
N ALA A 126 -0.96 -0.88 12.58
CA ALA A 126 0.09 -1.27 13.51
C ALA A 126 -0.16 -2.68 14.10
N GLU A 127 -1.40 -2.99 14.44
CA GLU A 127 -1.80 -4.35 14.88
C GLU A 127 -1.53 -5.40 13.80
N LEU A 128 -1.90 -5.13 12.54
CA LEU A 128 -1.62 -6.03 11.41
C LEU A 128 -0.11 -6.21 11.17
N TYR A 129 0.67 -5.16 11.37
CA TYR A 129 2.13 -5.21 11.28
C TYR A 129 2.74 -6.07 12.40
N GLU A 130 2.33 -5.87 13.64
CA GLU A 130 2.77 -6.68 14.79
C GLU A 130 2.37 -8.16 14.65
N ALA A 131 1.19 -8.43 14.07
CA ALA A 131 0.73 -9.78 13.76
C ALA A 131 1.44 -10.42 12.55
N GLY A 132 2.34 -9.70 11.87
CA GLY A 132 3.07 -10.18 10.69
C GLY A 132 2.20 -10.35 9.44
N ARG A 133 1.01 -9.75 9.41
CA ARG A 133 0.09 -9.78 8.26
C ARG A 133 0.50 -8.79 7.16
N VAL A 134 1.22 -7.73 7.54
CA VAL A 134 1.84 -6.76 6.65
C VAL A 134 3.32 -6.59 7.02
N ARG A 135 4.17 -6.35 6.03
CA ARG A 135 5.63 -6.21 6.24
C ARG A 135 6.04 -4.78 6.59
N ALA A 136 5.29 -3.80 6.08
CA ALA A 136 5.48 -2.39 6.37
C ALA A 136 4.14 -1.66 6.33
N ILE A 137 4.04 -0.56 7.10
CA ILE A 137 2.87 0.31 7.08
C ILE A 137 3.29 1.75 6.79
N GLY A 138 2.41 2.49 6.15
CA GLY A 138 2.68 3.85 5.73
C GLY A 138 1.46 4.74 5.66
N VAL A 139 1.71 5.96 5.23
CA VAL A 139 0.70 6.97 4.97
C VAL A 139 0.91 7.60 3.59
N SER A 140 -0.03 8.39 3.14
CA SER A 140 0.08 9.14 1.88
C SER A 140 -0.57 10.51 2.04
N ASN A 141 0.05 11.54 1.45
CA ASN A 141 -0.43 12.92 1.49
C ASN A 141 -0.47 13.54 2.91
N PHE A 142 0.33 13.05 3.83
CA PHE A 142 0.46 13.66 5.16
C PHE A 142 1.47 14.80 5.11
N THR A 143 1.09 15.93 5.70
CA THR A 143 2.02 17.04 5.98
C THR A 143 2.85 16.73 7.23
N GLU A 144 3.94 17.47 7.45
CA GLU A 144 4.75 17.37 8.67
C GLU A 144 3.89 17.50 9.92
N GLU A 145 3.00 18.52 9.99
CA GLU A 145 2.06 18.70 11.12
C GLU A 145 1.17 17.49 11.38
N LEU A 146 0.71 16.81 10.32
CA LEU A 146 -0.16 15.63 10.44
C LEU A 146 0.62 14.38 10.83
N LEU A 147 1.89 14.29 10.45
CA LEU A 147 2.80 13.24 10.92
C LEU A 147 3.11 13.42 12.41
N ASP A 148 3.39 14.65 12.86
CA ASP A 148 3.60 14.97 14.27
C ASP A 148 2.37 14.62 15.11
N ARG A 149 1.17 15.00 14.64
CA ARG A 149 -0.08 14.64 15.30
C ARG A 149 -0.32 13.14 15.37
N LEU A 150 0.09 12.38 14.33
CA LEU A 150 -0.02 10.93 14.35
C LEU A 150 0.92 10.31 15.38
N ALA A 151 2.14 10.83 15.48
CA ALA A 151 3.16 10.39 16.44
C ALA A 151 2.75 10.58 17.92
N GLU A 152 1.82 11.47 18.21
CA GLU A 152 1.27 11.61 19.57
C GLU A 152 0.44 10.39 20.02
N TRP A 153 0.00 9.53 19.07
CA TRP A 153 -0.96 8.45 19.31
C TRP A 153 -0.40 7.06 18.98
N THR A 154 0.80 6.97 18.46
CA THR A 154 1.43 5.70 18.08
C THR A 154 2.95 5.78 18.15
N ASP A 155 3.57 4.71 18.61
CA ASP A 155 5.03 4.55 18.59
C ASP A 155 5.53 3.98 17.26
N THR A 156 4.63 3.51 16.40
CA THR A 156 5.00 2.93 15.10
C THR A 156 5.11 4.03 14.06
N VAL A 157 6.34 4.36 13.69
CA VAL A 157 6.63 5.37 12.67
C VAL A 157 6.26 4.85 11.28
N PRO A 158 5.48 5.61 10.46
CA PRO A 158 5.22 5.22 9.08
C PRO A 158 6.53 4.97 8.30
N ALA A 159 6.62 3.84 7.62
CA ALA A 159 7.80 3.51 6.81
C ALA A 159 7.86 4.32 5.51
N VAL A 160 6.72 4.81 5.05
CA VAL A 160 6.56 5.57 3.80
C VAL A 160 5.51 6.67 4.00
N ASN A 161 5.75 7.83 3.42
CA ASN A 161 4.73 8.81 3.10
C ASN A 161 4.68 8.98 1.59
N GLN A 162 3.73 8.33 0.92
CA GLN A 162 3.60 8.37 -0.53
C GLN A 162 2.95 9.69 -0.97
N VAL A 163 3.60 10.42 -1.87
CA VAL A 163 3.12 11.72 -2.36
C VAL A 163 3.24 11.82 -3.88
N GLU A 164 2.38 12.62 -4.50
CA GLU A 164 2.57 13.03 -5.88
C GLU A 164 3.81 13.92 -5.98
N LEU A 165 4.77 13.55 -6.84
CA LEU A 165 5.99 14.30 -7.06
C LEU A 165 6.39 14.25 -8.53
N HIS A 166 6.46 15.41 -9.18
CA HIS A 166 6.91 15.54 -10.56
C HIS A 166 7.41 16.99 -10.81
N PRO A 167 8.03 17.33 -11.98
CA PRO A 167 8.64 18.64 -12.20
C PRO A 167 7.70 19.84 -12.05
N TYR A 168 6.39 19.65 -12.22
CA TYR A 168 5.39 20.71 -12.04
C TYR A 168 4.77 20.74 -10.63
N PHE A 169 5.08 19.74 -9.80
CA PHE A 169 4.61 19.63 -8.43
C PHE A 169 5.69 19.00 -7.56
N SER A 170 6.61 19.83 -7.10
CA SER A 170 7.83 19.40 -6.41
C SER A 170 7.71 19.27 -4.88
N GLN A 171 6.49 19.36 -4.35
CA GLN A 171 6.22 19.39 -2.90
C GLN A 171 6.92 20.55 -2.21
#